data_3afd085ef2e62b0e5d93c9c04a19c5a8
#
_entry.id   3afd085ef2e62b0e5d93c9c04a19c5a8
#
_cell.length_a   1.000
_cell.length_b   1.000
_cell.length_c   1.000
_cell.angle_alpha   90.00
_cell.angle_beta   90.00
_cell.angle_gamma   90.00
#
_symmetry.space_group_name_H-M   'P 1'
#
loop_
_entity.id
_entity.type
_entity.pdbx_description
1 polymer ?
#
loop_
_entity_poly.entity_id
_entity_poly.type
_entity_poly.pdbx_seq_one_letter_code
_entity_poly.pdbx_strand_id
1 'polypeptide(L)'
;MASFPWERGNEMRKQLGAAVLALVVLSALPGAAAEGDRDATWVRAPRPEDMLSVWPDAAMRRGQGGRATIKCKVNVQGGLFDCLVVRESPAGAGFGEAALIMAPQFMMKPALRNGQPVVSEVTIPIAFGAPGAQTGSRIPGGTSFSPDPSIPQRVLTNIPWTQAPTYAETVAAYPAKAREQGVGGRVALTCTFARTGAIGSCDVLREEPEGLGFGKAARTLARSFAGPASADDGKPVQGAVVQIAVAFDPRMLTASVPVTGRVRWAALPSGEEFAASFSAPTASIGVDEVRVLLGCTIDADGGLQECKVDREEPGGHAFGRAALSLAPKFRVRIWSDEGLPMIGGVVHLPIRYKYRDPAPSAAKP
;
A
#
# COMPACT_ATOMS: atom_id res chain seq x y z
N MET A 1 -75.25 -19.34 -43.10
CA MET A 1 -75.51 -19.87 -44.45
C MET A 1 -74.13 -20.07 -45.03
N ALA A 2 -73.68 -21.31 -45.02
CA ALA A 2 -73.66 -22.25 -46.13
C ALA A 2 -72.64 -21.73 -47.22
N SER A 3 -71.69 -22.41 -47.75
CA SER A 3 -71.40 -23.86 -47.87
C SER A 3 -70.01 -23.99 -48.47
N PHE A 4 -69.30 -25.01 -48.09
CA PHE A 4 -68.32 -25.73 -48.97
C PHE A 4 -68.92 -26.14 -50.34
N PRO A 5 -68.18 -26.65 -51.34
CA PRO A 5 -67.12 -27.67 -51.30
C PRO A 5 -66.04 -27.60 -52.45
N TRP A 6 -64.93 -28.39 -52.31
CA TRP A 6 -64.46 -29.54 -53.12
C TRP A 6 -64.02 -29.24 -54.57
N GLU A 7 -63.02 -29.78 -55.20
CA GLU A 7 -62.31 -31.07 -55.22
C GLU A 7 -61.04 -31.03 -56.11
N ARG A 8 -60.06 -31.86 -55.72
CA ARG A 8 -59.21 -32.75 -56.54
C ARG A 8 -58.43 -32.26 -57.73
N GLY A 9 -57.16 -32.60 -57.73
CA GLY A 9 -56.32 -32.78 -58.92
C GLY A 9 -54.89 -33.09 -58.58
N ASN A 10 -54.62 -34.37 -58.44
CA ASN A 10 -53.33 -35.00 -58.37
C ASN A 10 -52.54 -34.82 -59.68
N GLU A 11 -51.30 -34.43 -59.63
CA GLU A 11 -50.27 -35.04 -60.47
C GLU A 11 -48.83 -34.68 -59.96
N MET A 12 -48.11 -35.73 -59.93
CA MET A 12 -46.72 -35.92 -59.51
C MET A 12 -45.81 -35.40 -60.62
N ARG A 13 -44.94 -34.46 -60.32
CA ARG A 13 -43.68 -34.34 -61.08
C ARG A 13 -42.54 -33.90 -60.19
N LYS A 14 -41.55 -34.77 -60.13
CA LYS A 14 -40.20 -34.60 -59.65
C LYS A 14 -39.56 -33.29 -60.14
N GLN A 15 -38.96 -32.49 -59.27
CA GLN A 15 -37.63 -31.91 -59.53
C GLN A 15 -37.05 -31.32 -58.23
N LEU A 16 -35.95 -31.82 -57.89
CA LEU A 16 -34.72 -31.30 -57.39
C LEU A 16 -34.76 -29.84 -56.89
N GLY A 17 -34.34 -29.69 -55.65
CA GLY A 17 -33.32 -28.75 -55.47
C GLY A 17 -33.50 -27.66 -54.45
N ALA A 18 -32.58 -27.43 -53.80
CA ALA A 18 -32.16 -26.28 -53.00
C ALA A 18 -32.86 -26.11 -51.63
N ALA A 19 -32.37 -26.90 -50.72
CA ALA A 19 -32.42 -26.52 -49.31
C ALA A 19 -31.55 -25.27 -49.11
N VAL A 20 -32.19 -24.13 -48.95
CA VAL A 20 -31.53 -22.91 -48.45
C VAL A 20 -31.26 -23.15 -46.97
N LEU A 21 -30.04 -23.58 -46.65
CA LEU A 21 -29.53 -23.55 -45.27
C LEU A 21 -29.34 -22.08 -44.90
N ALA A 22 -30.27 -21.54 -44.13
CA ALA A 22 -30.02 -20.27 -43.43
C ALA A 22 -28.92 -20.49 -42.40
N LEU A 23 -27.68 -20.16 -42.75
CA LEU A 23 -26.58 -20.05 -41.81
C LEU A 23 -26.92 -18.87 -40.89
N VAL A 24 -27.43 -19.18 -39.67
CA VAL A 24 -27.41 -18.25 -38.55
C VAL A 24 -25.95 -18.11 -38.14
N VAL A 25 -25.27 -17.09 -38.67
CA VAL A 25 -23.98 -16.66 -38.19
C VAL A 25 -24.24 -16.06 -36.80
N LEU A 26 -24.12 -16.88 -35.78
CA LEU A 26 -23.97 -16.41 -34.41
C LEU A 26 -22.64 -15.66 -34.34
N SER A 27 -22.72 -14.34 -34.47
CA SER A 27 -21.58 -13.46 -34.17
C SER A 27 -21.26 -13.64 -32.71
N ALA A 28 -20.32 -14.53 -32.39
CA ALA A 28 -19.70 -14.59 -31.09
C ALA A 28 -19.03 -13.22 -30.87
N LEU A 29 -19.59 -12.41 -29.98
CA LEU A 29 -18.90 -11.29 -29.38
C LEU A 29 -17.55 -11.82 -28.90
N PRO A 30 -16.43 -11.13 -29.15
CA PRO A 30 -15.19 -11.52 -28.54
C PRO A 30 -15.40 -11.44 -27.03
N GLY A 31 -15.62 -12.59 -26.40
CA GLY A 31 -15.58 -12.70 -24.95
C GLY A 31 -14.25 -12.11 -24.52
N ALA A 32 -14.27 -11.14 -23.60
CA ALA A 32 -13.08 -10.71 -22.92
C ALA A 32 -12.40 -12.00 -22.47
N ALA A 33 -11.21 -12.27 -23.00
CA ALA A 33 -10.42 -13.42 -22.60
C ALA A 33 -10.28 -13.31 -21.08
N ALA A 34 -10.87 -14.24 -20.35
CA ALA A 34 -10.65 -14.34 -18.92
C ALA A 34 -9.13 -14.37 -18.74
N GLU A 35 -8.57 -13.40 -18.02
CA GLU A 35 -7.16 -13.42 -17.69
C GLU A 35 -6.91 -14.76 -16.99
N GLY A 36 -6.23 -15.66 -17.69
CA GLY A 36 -5.95 -17.00 -17.21
C GLY A 36 -5.06 -16.95 -15.96
N ASP A 37 -4.78 -18.10 -15.40
CA ASP A 37 -3.84 -18.26 -14.31
C ASP A 37 -2.50 -17.62 -14.68
N ARG A 38 -1.96 -16.81 -13.78
CA ARG A 38 -0.62 -16.23 -13.92
C ARG A 38 0.04 -16.11 -12.56
N ASP A 39 1.35 -16.17 -12.55
CA ASP A 39 2.14 -15.94 -11.36
C ASP A 39 2.35 -14.45 -11.10
N ALA A 40 2.75 -14.12 -9.87
CA ALA A 40 3.05 -12.76 -9.49
C ALA A 40 4.21 -12.20 -10.34
N THR A 41 4.07 -10.96 -10.82
CA THR A 41 5.08 -10.30 -11.66
C THR A 41 5.45 -8.94 -11.10
N TRP A 42 6.64 -8.44 -11.44
CA TRP A 42 7.17 -7.18 -10.93
C TRP A 42 6.38 -5.98 -11.44
N VAL A 43 6.09 -5.04 -10.54
CA VAL A 43 5.60 -3.69 -10.84
C VAL A 43 6.66 -2.68 -10.49
N ARG A 44 7.29 -2.82 -9.31
CA ARG A 44 8.33 -1.92 -8.83
C ARG A 44 9.34 -2.67 -7.99
N ALA A 45 10.61 -2.37 -8.19
CA ALA A 45 11.71 -2.78 -7.34
C ALA A 45 12.34 -1.56 -6.66
N PRO A 46 13.05 -1.73 -5.55
CA PRO A 46 13.86 -0.67 -4.93
C PRO A 46 14.88 -0.12 -5.92
N ARG A 47 15.19 1.15 -5.80
CA ARG A 47 16.21 1.83 -6.59
C ARG A 47 17.60 1.59 -5.98
N PRO A 48 18.68 1.79 -6.73
CA PRO A 48 20.04 1.63 -6.21
C PRO A 48 20.32 2.48 -4.95
N GLU A 49 19.79 3.70 -4.88
CA GLU A 49 19.92 4.58 -3.72
C GLU A 49 19.20 4.04 -2.48
N ASP A 50 18.07 3.36 -2.67
CA ASP A 50 17.33 2.71 -1.59
C ASP A 50 18.15 1.55 -1.01
N MET A 51 18.91 0.83 -1.85
CA MET A 51 19.81 -0.24 -1.44
C MET A 51 21.00 0.28 -0.62
N LEU A 52 21.52 1.46 -0.94
CA LEU A 52 22.60 2.06 -0.16
C LEU A 52 22.16 2.42 1.26
N SER A 53 20.92 2.85 1.43
CA SER A 53 20.37 3.24 2.74
C SER A 53 20.24 2.10 3.74
N VAL A 54 20.19 0.85 3.26
CA VAL A 54 20.05 -0.36 4.09
C VAL A 54 21.29 -1.23 4.07
N TRP A 55 22.38 -0.75 3.47
CA TRP A 55 23.62 -1.51 3.38
C TRP A 55 24.17 -1.80 4.78
N PRO A 56 24.55 -3.07 5.08
CA PRO A 56 25.12 -3.37 6.40
C PRO A 56 26.38 -2.56 6.67
N ASP A 57 26.41 -1.80 7.77
CA ASP A 57 27.52 -0.88 8.10
C ASP A 57 28.88 -1.58 8.08
N ALA A 58 28.94 -2.78 8.64
CA ALA A 58 30.19 -3.55 8.66
C ALA A 58 30.65 -3.96 7.25
N ALA A 59 29.72 -4.25 6.35
CA ALA A 59 30.03 -4.56 4.95
C ALA A 59 30.39 -3.28 4.18
N MET A 60 29.71 -2.16 4.44
CA MET A 60 30.00 -0.87 3.85
C MET A 60 31.42 -0.38 4.21
N ARG A 61 31.79 -0.45 5.50
CA ARG A 61 33.15 -0.09 5.96
C ARG A 61 34.25 -0.95 5.31
N ARG A 62 33.93 -2.17 4.91
CA ARG A 62 34.87 -3.07 4.22
C ARG A 62 34.80 -2.97 2.70
N GLY A 63 33.93 -2.14 2.15
CA GLY A 63 33.65 -2.10 0.71
C GLY A 63 33.16 -3.43 0.18
N GLN A 64 32.50 -4.22 1.03
CA GLN A 64 32.12 -5.59 0.75
C GLN A 64 30.69 -5.65 0.19
N GLY A 65 30.56 -6.13 -1.02
CA GLY A 65 29.26 -6.51 -1.59
C GLY A 65 28.78 -7.88 -1.07
N GLY A 66 27.49 -8.15 -1.30
CA GLY A 66 26.90 -9.41 -0.88
C GLY A 66 25.64 -9.75 -1.66
N ARG A 67 25.04 -10.87 -1.31
CA ARG A 67 23.78 -11.34 -1.87
C ARG A 67 22.90 -11.86 -0.77
N ALA A 68 21.60 -11.61 -0.88
CA ALA A 68 20.59 -12.25 -0.06
C ALA A 68 19.49 -12.82 -0.95
N THR A 69 18.90 -13.91 -0.54
CA THR A 69 17.70 -14.46 -1.14
C THR A 69 16.63 -14.49 -0.05
N ILE A 70 15.54 -13.77 -0.29
CA ILE A 70 14.40 -13.78 0.60
C ILE A 70 13.23 -14.51 -0.06
N LYS A 71 12.43 -15.21 0.75
CA LYS A 71 11.17 -15.82 0.35
C LYS A 71 10.05 -15.05 1.03
N CYS A 72 9.13 -14.49 0.24
CA CYS A 72 8.02 -13.69 0.72
C CYS A 72 6.70 -14.22 0.18
N LYS A 73 5.60 -13.82 0.82
CA LYS A 73 4.27 -13.91 0.22
C LYS A 73 3.91 -12.59 -0.45
N VAL A 74 3.17 -12.66 -1.54
CA VAL A 74 2.56 -11.52 -2.24
C VAL A 74 1.07 -11.52 -1.90
N ASN A 75 0.57 -10.44 -1.32
CA ASN A 75 -0.85 -10.28 -1.04
C ASN A 75 -1.64 -9.93 -2.32
N VAL A 76 -2.96 -9.92 -2.23
CA VAL A 76 -3.85 -9.61 -3.37
C VAL A 76 -3.75 -8.18 -3.87
N GLN A 77 -3.09 -7.28 -3.13
CA GLN A 77 -2.77 -5.91 -3.54
C GLN A 77 -1.35 -5.79 -4.13
N GLY A 78 -0.57 -6.88 -4.14
CA GLY A 78 0.79 -6.93 -4.69
C GLY A 78 1.90 -6.54 -3.71
N GLY A 79 1.59 -6.26 -2.46
CA GLY A 79 2.59 -6.01 -1.41
C GLY A 79 3.23 -7.32 -0.93
N LEU A 80 4.51 -7.23 -0.53
CA LEU A 80 5.22 -8.36 0.07
C LEU A 80 4.97 -8.43 1.57
N PHE A 81 4.80 -9.63 2.10
CA PHE A 81 4.64 -9.89 3.53
C PHE A 81 5.16 -11.28 3.90
N ASP A 82 5.29 -11.57 5.19
CA ASP A 82 5.76 -12.86 5.72
C ASP A 82 7.08 -13.30 5.05
N CYS A 83 8.04 -12.36 5.00
CA CYS A 83 9.34 -12.57 4.39
C CYS A 83 10.30 -13.28 5.33
N LEU A 84 11.13 -14.18 4.78
CA LEU A 84 12.20 -14.84 5.52
C LEU A 84 13.47 -14.88 4.65
N VAL A 85 14.63 -14.86 5.30
CA VAL A 85 15.92 -15.07 4.62
C VAL A 85 16.11 -16.54 4.34
N VAL A 86 16.26 -16.88 3.05
CA VAL A 86 16.56 -18.25 2.60
C VAL A 86 18.06 -18.47 2.52
N ARG A 87 18.79 -17.45 2.07
CA ARG A 87 20.26 -17.52 1.88
C ARG A 87 20.85 -16.13 2.00
N GLU A 88 22.03 -16.09 2.57
CA GLU A 88 22.87 -14.89 2.63
C GLU A 88 24.31 -15.25 2.26
N SER A 89 25.00 -14.38 1.55
CA SER A 89 26.41 -14.54 1.20
C SER A 89 27.08 -13.17 1.13
N PRO A 90 28.16 -12.93 1.91
CA PRO A 90 28.70 -13.85 2.92
C PRO A 90 27.74 -14.08 4.09
N ALA A 91 27.78 -15.25 4.68
CA ALA A 91 26.94 -15.59 5.83
C ALA A 91 27.25 -14.66 7.02
N GLY A 92 26.21 -14.17 7.71
CA GLY A 92 26.33 -13.29 8.87
C GLY A 92 26.86 -11.89 8.55
N ALA A 93 26.84 -11.47 7.28
CA ALA A 93 27.25 -10.12 6.87
C ALA A 93 26.14 -9.06 6.96
N GLY A 94 24.89 -9.47 7.29
CA GLY A 94 23.73 -8.59 7.44
C GLY A 94 22.98 -8.28 6.14
N PHE A 95 23.37 -8.87 5.02
CA PHE A 95 22.67 -8.66 3.74
C PHE A 95 21.28 -9.29 3.71
N GLY A 96 21.07 -10.37 4.48
CA GLY A 96 19.76 -10.96 4.66
C GLY A 96 18.78 -9.99 5.33
N GLU A 97 19.21 -9.36 6.40
CA GLU A 97 18.44 -8.35 7.11
C GLU A 97 18.20 -7.11 6.23
N ALA A 98 19.23 -6.62 5.56
CA ALA A 98 19.09 -5.53 4.60
C ALA A 98 18.06 -5.83 3.50
N ALA A 99 18.03 -7.06 3.02
CA ALA A 99 17.03 -7.51 2.04
C ALA A 99 15.60 -7.49 2.61
N LEU A 100 15.43 -7.89 3.87
CA LEU A 100 14.13 -7.84 4.55
C LEU A 100 13.67 -6.39 4.77
N ILE A 101 14.58 -5.48 5.14
CA ILE A 101 14.29 -4.04 5.27
C ILE A 101 13.76 -3.45 3.95
N MET A 102 14.26 -3.93 2.81
CA MET A 102 13.82 -3.47 1.50
C MET A 102 12.51 -4.12 1.04
N ALA A 103 12.09 -5.24 1.63
CA ALA A 103 10.91 -5.98 1.18
C ALA A 103 9.65 -5.12 0.99
N PRO A 104 9.33 -4.13 1.86
CA PRO A 104 8.16 -3.26 1.67
C PRO A 104 8.23 -2.33 0.45
N GLN A 105 9.41 -2.13 -0.11
CA GLN A 105 9.60 -1.24 -1.27
C GLN A 105 9.31 -1.95 -2.60
N PHE A 106 9.25 -3.28 -2.58
CA PHE A 106 8.85 -4.06 -3.74
C PHE A 106 7.33 -4.03 -3.92
N MET A 107 6.89 -3.95 -5.16
CA MET A 107 5.50 -4.07 -5.54
C MET A 107 5.38 -5.04 -6.71
N MET A 108 4.40 -5.94 -6.62
CA MET A 108 4.13 -6.93 -7.65
C MET A 108 2.68 -6.85 -8.13
N LYS A 109 2.41 -7.27 -9.35
CA LYS A 109 1.06 -7.68 -9.73
C LYS A 109 0.80 -9.02 -9.03
N PRO A 110 -0.33 -9.18 -8.31
CA PRO A 110 -0.62 -10.44 -7.64
C PRO A 110 -0.79 -11.59 -8.63
N ALA A 111 -0.54 -12.80 -8.17
CA ALA A 111 -0.88 -13.99 -8.92
C ALA A 111 -2.40 -14.05 -9.15
N LEU A 112 -2.82 -14.55 -10.28
CA LEU A 112 -4.22 -14.84 -10.57
C LEU A 112 -4.42 -16.35 -10.63
N ARG A 113 -5.55 -16.80 -10.09
CA ARG A 113 -6.09 -18.16 -10.27
C ARG A 113 -7.56 -18.03 -10.61
N ASN A 114 -7.95 -18.59 -11.73
CA ASN A 114 -9.29 -18.41 -12.31
C ASN A 114 -9.69 -16.93 -12.45
N GLY A 115 -8.72 -16.08 -12.83
CA GLY A 115 -8.93 -14.63 -12.99
C GLY A 115 -9.04 -13.84 -11.68
N GLN A 116 -8.93 -14.47 -10.51
CA GLN A 116 -9.01 -13.82 -9.21
C GLN A 116 -7.63 -13.66 -8.59
N PRO A 117 -7.31 -12.49 -7.98
CA PRO A 117 -6.07 -12.30 -7.25
C PRO A 117 -5.98 -13.25 -6.06
N VAL A 118 -4.84 -13.95 -5.94
CA VAL A 118 -4.58 -14.87 -4.83
C VAL A 118 -3.25 -14.56 -4.17
N VAL A 119 -3.14 -14.92 -2.89
CA VAL A 119 -1.86 -14.91 -2.19
C VAL A 119 -0.94 -15.95 -2.82
N SER A 120 0.29 -15.57 -3.11
CA SER A 120 1.30 -16.44 -3.71
C SER A 120 2.66 -16.26 -3.04
N GLU A 121 3.55 -17.24 -3.20
CA GLU A 121 4.93 -17.15 -2.72
C GLU A 121 5.86 -16.70 -3.83
N VAL A 122 6.86 -15.88 -3.47
CA VAL A 122 7.93 -15.50 -4.38
C VAL A 122 9.29 -15.64 -3.68
N THR A 123 10.30 -15.98 -4.46
CA THR A 123 11.69 -16.00 -4.00
C THR A 123 12.46 -14.91 -4.73
N ILE A 124 13.05 -13.99 -3.98
CA ILE A 124 13.67 -12.77 -4.49
C ILE A 124 15.16 -12.80 -4.22
N PRO A 125 16.00 -13.02 -5.23
CA PRO A 125 17.43 -12.84 -5.11
C PRO A 125 17.78 -11.34 -5.21
N ILE A 126 18.50 -10.82 -4.22
CA ILE A 126 18.94 -9.43 -4.13
C ILE A 126 20.46 -9.42 -4.10
N ALA A 127 21.06 -8.63 -4.97
CA ALA A 127 22.50 -8.45 -5.03
C ALA A 127 22.86 -7.03 -4.59
N PHE A 128 23.67 -6.93 -3.56
CA PHE A 128 24.31 -5.70 -3.10
C PHE A 128 25.68 -5.62 -3.77
N GLY A 129 25.76 -4.92 -4.91
CA GLY A 129 27.04 -4.71 -5.61
C GLY A 129 27.97 -3.85 -4.77
N ALA A 130 29.24 -4.22 -4.65
CA ALA A 130 30.20 -3.37 -3.91
C ALA A 130 30.11 -1.94 -4.42
N PRO A 131 29.92 -0.92 -3.54
CA PRO A 131 29.96 0.46 -3.97
C PRO A 131 31.34 0.74 -4.52
N GLY A 132 31.43 1.00 -5.82
CA GLY A 132 32.60 1.30 -6.60
C GLY A 132 33.90 0.75 -6.03
N ALA A 133 34.52 -0.20 -6.68
CA ALA A 133 35.86 -0.65 -6.31
C ALA A 133 36.84 0.53 -6.40
N GLN A 134 36.92 1.32 -5.34
CA GLN A 134 38.00 2.29 -5.10
C GLN A 134 38.40 2.24 -3.63
N THR A 135 39.50 1.59 -3.44
CA THR A 135 40.53 1.71 -2.40
C THR A 135 40.25 2.51 -1.14
N GLY A 136 40.23 1.80 -0.01
CA GLY A 136 40.98 2.18 1.20
C GLY A 136 40.29 3.03 2.24
N SER A 137 39.90 2.46 3.35
CA SER A 137 40.42 2.74 4.71
C SER A 137 39.63 1.99 5.77
N ARG A 138 40.33 1.36 6.69
CA ARG A 138 39.85 0.64 7.85
C ARG A 138 39.53 1.60 9.01
N ILE A 139 38.42 1.38 9.71
CA ILE A 139 38.21 1.84 11.08
C ILE A 139 37.68 0.66 11.92
N PRO A 140 38.22 0.43 13.14
CA PRO A 140 37.86 -0.72 13.98
C PRO A 140 36.77 -0.36 15.01
N GLY A 141 35.95 -1.36 15.34
CA GLY A 141 35.20 -1.42 16.59
C GLY A 141 33.68 -1.21 16.46
N GLY A 142 32.93 -2.27 16.53
CA GLY A 142 31.48 -2.28 16.75
C GLY A 142 31.03 -3.68 17.13
N THR A 143 30.37 -3.79 18.25
CA THR A 143 29.80 -5.02 18.79
C THR A 143 28.67 -5.53 17.90
N SER A 144 28.79 -6.75 17.42
CA SER A 144 27.77 -7.44 16.63
C SER A 144 26.78 -8.14 17.55
N PHE A 145 25.49 -7.86 17.38
CA PHE A 145 24.43 -8.75 17.81
C PHE A 145 24.19 -9.77 16.69
N SER A 146 24.36 -11.04 17.00
CA SER A 146 24.07 -12.14 16.08
C SER A 146 22.80 -12.83 16.56
N PRO A 147 21.68 -12.77 15.83
CA PRO A 147 20.57 -13.68 16.09
C PRO A 147 21.03 -15.10 15.75
N ASP A 148 20.56 -16.06 16.50
CA ASP A 148 20.82 -17.48 16.25
C ASP A 148 20.34 -17.84 14.82
N PRO A 149 21.24 -18.22 13.89
CA PRO A 149 20.86 -18.48 12.50
C PRO A 149 20.04 -19.76 12.32
N SER A 150 19.78 -20.50 13.38
CA SER A 150 19.05 -21.78 13.37
C SER A 150 17.52 -21.63 13.47
N ILE A 151 17.00 -20.42 13.82
CA ILE A 151 15.56 -20.18 13.94
C ILE A 151 15.13 -19.25 12.81
N PRO A 152 14.32 -19.72 11.84
CA PRO A 152 13.80 -18.84 10.81
C PRO A 152 12.89 -17.78 11.47
N GLN A 153 13.39 -16.55 11.58
CA GLN A 153 12.60 -15.43 12.07
C GLN A 153 11.55 -15.05 11.04
N ARG A 154 10.30 -15.12 11.44
CA ARG A 154 9.17 -14.65 10.62
C ARG A 154 9.15 -13.13 10.69
N VAL A 155 9.44 -12.47 9.58
CA VAL A 155 9.39 -11.01 9.48
C VAL A 155 8.08 -10.61 8.81
N LEU A 156 7.34 -9.72 9.45
CA LEU A 156 6.09 -9.17 8.93
C LEU A 156 6.37 -7.78 8.35
N THR A 157 5.81 -7.52 7.18
CA THR A 157 5.91 -6.23 6.48
C THR A 157 4.50 -5.70 6.17
N ASN A 158 4.38 -4.40 5.90
CA ASN A 158 3.10 -3.76 5.58
C ASN A 158 2.02 -3.96 6.67
N ILE A 159 2.41 -3.86 7.93
CA ILE A 159 1.48 -4.04 9.04
C ILE A 159 0.33 -3.03 8.95
N PRO A 160 -0.92 -3.49 8.94
CA PRO A 160 -2.07 -2.60 9.11
C PRO A 160 -2.19 -2.24 10.59
N TRP A 161 -1.39 -1.26 11.03
CA TRP A 161 -1.39 -0.81 12.41
C TRP A 161 -2.80 -0.46 12.87
N THR A 162 -3.22 -1.01 14.00
CA THR A 162 -4.49 -0.71 14.67
C THR A 162 -4.30 0.32 15.78
N GLN A 163 -3.06 0.49 16.24
CA GLN A 163 -2.64 1.56 17.14
C GLN A 163 -1.24 2.03 16.72
N ALA A 164 -1.00 3.33 16.83
CA ALA A 164 0.29 3.95 16.59
C ALA A 164 0.41 5.23 17.42
N PRO A 165 1.62 5.73 17.67
CA PRO A 165 1.80 7.02 18.35
C PRO A 165 1.09 8.15 17.63
N THR A 166 0.46 9.03 18.38
CA THR A 166 -0.13 10.26 17.89
C THR A 166 0.95 11.29 17.57
N TYR A 167 0.57 12.33 16.83
CA TYR A 167 1.43 13.49 16.61
C TYR A 167 1.90 14.12 17.93
N ALA A 168 0.98 14.31 18.89
CA ALA A 168 1.29 14.89 20.19
C ALA A 168 2.29 14.04 21.00
N GLU A 169 2.10 12.71 21.03
CA GLU A 169 3.03 11.79 21.69
C GLU A 169 4.42 11.82 21.05
N THR A 170 4.46 11.89 19.72
CA THR A 170 5.74 11.96 18.98
C THR A 170 6.48 13.26 19.27
N VAL A 171 5.76 14.40 19.31
CA VAL A 171 6.34 15.70 19.71
C VAL A 171 6.81 15.67 21.17
N ALA A 172 6.04 15.08 22.08
CA ALA A 172 6.41 14.95 23.47
C ALA A 172 7.66 14.07 23.68
N ALA A 173 7.81 13.03 22.89
CA ALA A 173 8.95 12.12 22.93
C ALA A 173 10.23 12.69 22.29
N TYR A 174 10.17 13.85 21.65
CA TYR A 174 11.32 14.47 20.99
C TYR A 174 12.46 14.71 21.99
N PRO A 175 13.68 14.18 21.73
CA PRO A 175 14.79 14.27 22.70
C PRO A 175 15.17 15.72 23.03
N ALA A 176 15.38 16.02 24.31
CA ALA A 176 15.69 17.40 24.77
C ALA A 176 16.90 17.99 24.07
N LYS A 177 18.02 17.23 24.00
CA LYS A 177 19.25 17.70 23.31
C LYS A 177 19.00 18.03 21.83
N ALA A 178 18.22 17.19 21.13
CA ALA A 178 17.92 17.43 19.72
C ALA A 178 16.96 18.61 19.56
N ARG A 179 16.02 18.79 20.48
CA ARG A 179 15.10 19.95 20.54
C ARG A 179 15.86 21.27 20.71
N GLU A 180 16.81 21.32 21.64
CA GLU A 180 17.65 22.50 21.89
C GLU A 180 18.50 22.87 20.66
N GLN A 181 18.93 21.89 19.90
CA GLN A 181 19.73 22.06 18.70
C GLN A 181 18.91 22.26 17.42
N GLY A 182 17.59 22.11 17.48
CA GLY A 182 16.70 22.14 16.31
C GLY A 182 17.00 21.04 15.29
N VAL A 183 17.56 19.90 15.73
CA VAL A 183 18.02 18.81 14.86
C VAL A 183 16.97 17.70 14.82
N GLY A 184 16.61 17.27 13.60
CA GLY A 184 15.77 16.10 13.38
C GLY A 184 16.54 14.79 13.47
N GLY A 185 15.82 13.67 13.54
CA GLY A 185 16.43 12.35 13.58
C GLY A 185 15.58 11.27 12.96
N ARG A 186 16.25 10.16 12.63
CA ARG A 186 15.60 8.95 12.12
C ARG A 186 16.11 7.75 12.87
N VAL A 187 15.19 6.85 13.19
CA VAL A 187 15.50 5.60 13.89
C VAL A 187 14.85 4.47 13.15
N ALA A 188 15.60 3.40 12.93
CA ALA A 188 15.08 2.12 12.55
C ALA A 188 15.10 1.20 13.76
N LEU A 189 13.96 0.63 14.10
CA LEU A 189 13.81 -0.37 15.16
C LEU A 189 13.53 -1.73 14.55
N THR A 190 14.06 -2.78 15.16
CA THR A 190 13.56 -4.15 14.98
C THR A 190 12.80 -4.53 16.24
N CYS A 191 11.55 -4.97 16.08
CA CYS A 191 10.66 -5.23 17.19
C CYS A 191 10.01 -6.60 17.05
N THR A 192 9.63 -7.21 18.18
CA THR A 192 8.87 -8.47 18.18
C THR A 192 7.42 -8.22 18.55
N PHE A 193 6.52 -8.99 17.98
CA PHE A 193 5.10 -8.96 18.35
C PHE A 193 4.83 -9.80 19.60
N ALA A 194 4.06 -9.26 20.52
CA ALA A 194 3.36 -10.03 21.55
C ALA A 194 2.16 -10.77 20.95
N ARG A 195 1.58 -11.70 21.71
CA ARG A 195 0.41 -12.50 21.28
C ARG A 195 -0.81 -11.65 20.93
N THR A 196 -0.96 -10.50 21.53
CA THR A 196 -2.09 -9.58 21.31
C THR A 196 -1.96 -8.73 20.05
N GLY A 197 -0.84 -8.81 19.34
CA GLY A 197 -0.51 -7.90 18.25
C GLY A 197 0.18 -6.60 18.70
N ALA A 198 0.31 -6.37 20.00
CA ALA A 198 1.11 -5.26 20.52
C ALA A 198 2.60 -5.50 20.29
N ILE A 199 3.37 -4.41 20.22
CA ILE A 199 4.83 -4.52 20.18
C ILE A 199 5.37 -4.92 21.56
N GLY A 200 6.20 -5.96 21.58
CA GLY A 200 6.89 -6.46 22.76
C GLY A 200 8.22 -5.75 23.00
N SER A 201 9.33 -6.37 22.60
CA SER A 201 10.67 -5.78 22.69
C SER A 201 11.12 -5.14 21.40
N CYS A 202 11.93 -4.09 21.49
CA CYS A 202 12.54 -3.42 20.34
C CYS A 202 14.02 -3.15 20.57
N ASP A 203 14.82 -3.41 19.56
CA ASP A 203 16.22 -3.01 19.48
C ASP A 203 16.39 -1.91 18.42
N VAL A 204 17.33 -1.00 18.68
CA VAL A 204 17.68 0.06 17.72
C VAL A 204 18.65 -0.54 16.71
N LEU A 205 18.22 -0.63 15.47
CA LEU A 205 19.07 -1.02 14.35
C LEU A 205 19.96 0.12 13.88
N ARG A 206 19.37 1.32 13.83
CA ARG A 206 20.04 2.52 13.34
C ARG A 206 19.44 3.75 14.00
N GLU A 207 20.29 4.71 14.38
CA GLU A 207 19.92 6.03 14.87
C GLU A 207 20.74 7.09 14.12
N GLU A 208 20.09 8.07 13.56
CA GLU A 208 20.71 9.17 12.84
C GLU A 208 20.08 10.50 13.24
N PRO A 209 20.89 11.46 13.72
CA PRO A 209 22.26 11.33 14.18
C PRO A 209 22.36 10.56 15.48
N GLU A 210 23.50 9.91 15.72
CA GLU A 210 23.75 9.20 16.97
C GLU A 210 23.94 10.15 18.15
N GLY A 211 23.68 9.65 19.36
CA GLY A 211 24.03 10.34 20.62
C GLY A 211 23.08 11.46 21.04
N LEU A 212 22.04 11.75 20.27
CA LEU A 212 21.02 12.74 20.64
C LEU A 212 19.81 12.15 21.37
N GLY A 213 19.73 10.82 21.48
CA GLY A 213 18.69 10.11 22.23
C GLY A 213 17.46 9.72 21.43
N PHE A 214 17.50 9.82 20.13
CA PHE A 214 16.40 9.42 19.26
C PHE A 214 16.06 7.94 19.37
N GLY A 215 17.05 7.05 19.50
CA GLY A 215 16.85 5.62 19.68
C GLY A 215 16.08 5.29 20.97
N LYS A 216 16.36 5.99 22.06
CA LYS A 216 15.59 5.86 23.31
C LYS A 216 14.15 6.34 23.13
N ALA A 217 13.97 7.49 22.50
CA ALA A 217 12.65 8.08 22.23
C ALA A 217 11.81 7.15 21.33
N ALA A 218 12.40 6.65 20.24
CA ALA A 218 11.72 5.73 19.32
C ALA A 218 11.30 4.42 20.03
N ARG A 219 12.15 3.81 20.87
CA ARG A 219 11.76 2.64 21.68
C ARG A 219 10.62 2.92 22.65
N THR A 220 10.54 4.13 23.17
CA THR A 220 9.40 4.54 24.01
C THR A 220 8.12 4.61 23.19
N LEU A 221 8.16 5.25 22.03
CA LEU A 221 7.02 5.34 21.10
C LEU A 221 6.60 3.96 20.57
N ALA A 222 7.55 3.04 20.39
CA ALA A 222 7.25 1.71 19.87
C ALA A 222 6.24 0.93 20.71
N ARG A 223 6.10 1.24 22.00
CA ARG A 223 5.13 0.62 22.90
C ARG A 223 3.68 0.99 22.60
N SER A 224 3.45 2.08 21.85
CA SER A 224 2.12 2.52 21.42
C SER A 224 1.67 1.84 20.12
N PHE A 225 2.52 1.00 19.51
CA PHE A 225 2.13 0.28 18.31
C PHE A 225 1.45 -1.03 18.64
N ALA A 226 0.35 -1.28 17.94
CA ALA A 226 -0.26 -2.60 17.86
C ALA A 226 -0.77 -2.84 16.44
N GLY A 227 -0.61 -4.07 15.99
CA GLY A 227 -1.23 -4.59 14.78
C GLY A 227 -2.28 -5.65 15.11
N PRO A 228 -2.88 -6.31 14.13
CA PRO A 228 -3.77 -7.43 14.36
C PRO A 228 -3.01 -8.60 15.01
N ALA A 229 -3.71 -9.40 15.85
CA ALA A 229 -3.14 -10.57 16.51
C ALA A 229 -2.79 -11.71 15.53
N SER A 230 -3.33 -11.66 14.31
CA SER A 230 -3.03 -12.60 13.22
C SER A 230 -2.65 -11.83 11.97
N ALA A 231 -1.71 -12.36 11.21
CA ALA A 231 -1.32 -11.81 9.91
C ALA A 231 -2.34 -12.21 8.81
N ASP A 232 -2.17 -11.69 7.60
CA ASP A 232 -3.06 -11.92 6.45
C ASP A 232 -3.18 -13.41 6.07
N ASP A 233 -2.23 -14.26 6.48
CA ASP A 233 -2.26 -15.71 6.30
C ASP A 233 -3.01 -16.46 7.41
N GLY A 234 -3.66 -15.74 8.33
CA GLY A 234 -4.39 -16.29 9.47
C GLY A 234 -3.52 -16.79 10.62
N LYS A 235 -2.19 -16.75 10.49
CA LYS A 235 -1.30 -17.23 11.56
C LYS A 235 -1.09 -16.16 12.63
N PRO A 236 -0.94 -16.56 13.92
CA PRO A 236 -0.61 -15.64 14.99
C PRO A 236 0.67 -14.85 14.70
N VAL A 237 0.69 -13.57 15.09
CA VAL A 237 1.86 -12.70 14.93
C VAL A 237 2.88 -12.85 16.07
N GLN A 238 2.54 -13.58 17.13
CA GLN A 238 3.41 -13.74 18.30
C GLN A 238 4.82 -14.20 17.90
N GLY A 239 5.83 -13.48 18.38
CA GLY A 239 7.25 -13.75 18.10
C GLY A 239 7.70 -13.40 16.68
N ALA A 240 6.81 -12.97 15.82
CA ALA A 240 7.21 -12.43 14.53
C ALA A 240 7.92 -11.08 14.71
N VAL A 241 8.83 -10.79 13.82
CA VAL A 241 9.63 -9.56 13.82
C VAL A 241 9.01 -8.54 12.86
N VAL A 242 9.04 -7.28 13.25
CA VAL A 242 8.66 -6.14 12.41
C VAL A 242 9.72 -5.06 12.52
N GLN A 243 9.92 -4.34 11.43
CA GLN A 243 10.73 -3.14 11.45
C GLN A 243 9.85 -1.90 11.48
N ILE A 244 10.20 -0.98 12.36
CA ILE A 244 9.47 0.27 12.55
C ILE A 244 10.44 1.43 12.32
N ALA A 245 10.16 2.22 11.31
CA ALA A 245 10.83 3.50 11.13
C ALA A 245 10.14 4.55 12.00
N VAL A 246 10.93 5.36 12.71
CA VAL A 246 10.46 6.53 13.47
C VAL A 246 11.28 7.74 13.05
N ALA A 247 10.61 8.79 12.58
CA ALA A 247 11.24 10.04 12.19
C ALA A 247 10.81 11.18 13.12
N PHE A 248 11.77 11.97 13.51
CA PHE A 248 11.60 13.20 14.29
C PHE A 248 11.94 14.37 13.37
N ASP A 249 10.91 14.98 12.77
CA ASP A 249 11.11 16.14 11.90
C ASP A 249 11.24 17.40 12.76
N PRO A 250 12.29 18.23 12.58
CA PRO A 250 12.46 19.43 13.39
C PRO A 250 11.32 20.44 13.22
N ARG A 251 10.60 20.41 12.11
CA ARG A 251 9.39 21.23 11.91
C ARG A 251 8.28 20.92 12.90
N MET A 252 8.26 19.72 13.50
CA MET A 252 7.30 19.38 14.56
C MET A 252 7.40 20.27 15.78
N LEU A 253 8.54 20.92 15.99
CA LEU A 253 8.79 21.80 17.15
C LEU A 253 8.24 23.21 16.97
N THR A 254 8.04 23.65 15.73
CA THR A 254 7.73 25.06 15.39
C THR A 254 6.51 25.22 14.47
N ALA A 255 6.08 24.19 13.80
CA ALA A 255 4.97 24.27 12.85
C ALA A 255 3.64 24.48 13.58
N SER A 256 2.82 25.39 13.07
CA SER A 256 1.44 25.63 13.54
C SER A 256 0.47 24.53 13.06
N VAL A 257 0.85 23.80 12.01
CA VAL A 257 0.09 22.66 11.47
C VAL A 257 0.92 21.39 11.68
N PRO A 258 0.30 20.29 12.15
CA PRO A 258 1.01 19.03 12.37
C PRO A 258 1.76 18.54 11.12
N VAL A 259 3.03 18.15 11.31
CA VAL A 259 3.86 17.56 10.25
C VAL A 259 3.54 16.08 10.15
N THR A 260 2.95 15.66 9.06
CA THR A 260 2.59 14.29 8.77
C THR A 260 3.42 13.71 7.63
N GLY A 261 3.43 12.39 7.50
CA GLY A 261 4.02 11.71 6.35
C GLY A 261 3.11 11.74 5.12
N ARG A 262 3.55 11.05 4.06
CA ARG A 262 2.72 10.88 2.88
C ARG A 262 1.48 10.05 3.20
N VAL A 263 0.35 10.54 2.72
CA VAL A 263 -0.92 9.84 2.90
C VAL A 263 -0.91 8.53 2.13
N ARG A 264 -1.21 7.45 2.85
CA ARG A 264 -1.52 6.13 2.29
C ARG A 264 -2.94 5.77 2.69
N TRP A 265 -3.78 5.54 1.70
CA TRP A 265 -5.17 5.18 1.94
C TRP A 265 -5.28 3.72 2.38
N ALA A 266 -5.94 3.50 3.51
CA ALA A 266 -6.32 2.17 4.00
C ALA A 266 -7.72 1.77 3.46
N ALA A 267 -8.61 2.75 3.28
CA ALA A 267 -9.90 2.56 2.63
C ALA A 267 -10.29 3.80 1.82
N LEU A 268 -11.03 3.56 0.75
CA LEU A 268 -11.60 4.58 -0.13
C LEU A 268 -13.09 4.30 -0.33
N PRO A 269 -13.92 5.33 -0.55
CA PRO A 269 -15.28 5.14 -1.00
C PRO A 269 -15.33 4.34 -2.30
N SER A 270 -16.37 3.53 -2.48
CA SER A 270 -16.64 2.86 -3.75
C SER A 270 -17.03 3.85 -4.84
N GLY A 271 -16.89 3.45 -6.11
CA GLY A 271 -17.33 4.28 -7.24
C GLY A 271 -18.84 4.59 -7.19
N GLU A 272 -19.64 3.67 -6.63
CA GLU A 272 -21.08 3.84 -6.45
C GLU A 272 -21.39 4.90 -5.37
N GLU A 273 -20.69 4.87 -4.23
CA GLU A 273 -20.81 5.86 -3.17
C GLU A 273 -20.42 7.27 -3.66
N PHE A 274 -19.35 7.35 -4.47
CA PHE A 274 -18.98 8.60 -5.14
C PHE A 274 -20.08 9.09 -6.06
N ALA A 275 -20.60 8.26 -6.94
CA ALA A 275 -21.65 8.61 -7.87
C ALA A 275 -22.92 9.06 -7.13
N ALA A 276 -23.31 8.36 -6.07
CA ALA A 276 -24.47 8.69 -5.27
C ALA A 276 -24.33 10.07 -4.60
N SER A 277 -23.13 10.40 -4.08
CA SER A 277 -22.90 11.70 -3.41
C SER A 277 -22.90 12.89 -4.36
N PHE A 278 -22.51 12.69 -5.63
CA PHE A 278 -22.48 13.75 -6.64
C PHE A 278 -23.60 13.63 -7.69
N SER A 279 -24.57 12.72 -7.50
CA SER A 279 -25.60 12.40 -8.49
C SER A 279 -26.73 13.44 -8.63
N ALA A 280 -26.91 14.31 -7.65
CA ALA A 280 -28.01 15.29 -7.67
C ALA A 280 -27.53 16.67 -8.18
N PRO A 281 -28.28 17.44 -8.69
CA PRO A 281 -28.98 18.00 -9.82
C PRO A 281 -28.08 18.67 -10.87
N THR A 282 -26.93 18.12 -11.14
CA THR A 282 -25.86 18.74 -11.93
C THR A 282 -26.13 18.73 -13.44
N ALA A 283 -27.00 17.85 -13.93
CA ALA A 283 -27.42 17.85 -15.34
C ALA A 283 -28.08 19.18 -15.77
N SER A 284 -28.58 19.95 -14.81
CA SER A 284 -29.23 21.24 -15.06
C SER A 284 -28.31 22.45 -14.94
N ILE A 285 -27.07 22.30 -14.46
CA ILE A 285 -26.15 23.42 -14.22
C ILE A 285 -24.96 23.49 -15.19
N GLY A 286 -24.88 22.54 -16.16
CA GLY A 286 -23.84 22.56 -17.19
C GLY A 286 -22.40 22.42 -16.68
N VAL A 287 -22.21 21.64 -15.58
CA VAL A 287 -20.90 21.39 -14.99
C VAL A 287 -20.38 20.03 -15.40
N ASP A 288 -19.27 19.98 -16.11
CA ASP A 288 -18.64 18.74 -16.57
C ASP A 288 -17.73 18.12 -15.52
N GLU A 289 -17.13 18.93 -14.68
CA GLU A 289 -16.17 18.51 -13.66
C GLU A 289 -16.31 19.33 -12.38
N VAL A 290 -16.22 18.64 -11.26
CA VAL A 290 -16.21 19.23 -9.92
C VAL A 290 -14.88 18.92 -9.25
N ARG A 291 -14.34 19.91 -8.56
CA ARG A 291 -13.15 19.79 -7.72
C ARG A 291 -13.44 20.36 -6.34
N VAL A 292 -13.23 19.55 -5.32
CA VAL A 292 -13.35 19.98 -3.93
C VAL A 292 -12.08 19.61 -3.19
N LEU A 293 -11.55 20.53 -2.42
CA LEU A 293 -10.45 20.28 -1.48
C LEU A 293 -11.02 20.35 -0.07
N LEU A 294 -10.87 19.26 0.68
CA LEU A 294 -11.22 19.22 2.10
C LEU A 294 -9.94 19.22 2.93
N GLY A 295 -9.92 19.99 4.01
CA GLY A 295 -8.95 19.88 5.09
C GLY A 295 -9.58 19.12 6.26
N CYS A 296 -9.02 17.97 6.63
CA CYS A 296 -9.56 17.09 7.66
C CYS A 296 -8.49 16.72 8.69
N THR A 297 -8.91 16.50 9.95
CA THR A 297 -8.07 15.91 11.00
C THR A 297 -8.18 14.39 10.93
N ILE A 298 -7.07 13.68 11.23
CA ILE A 298 -7.00 12.21 11.23
C ILE A 298 -7.24 11.70 12.65
N ASP A 299 -8.26 10.84 12.82
CA ASP A 299 -8.58 10.22 14.11
C ASP A 299 -7.68 8.99 14.43
N ALA A 300 -7.93 8.37 15.58
CA ALA A 300 -7.13 7.24 16.06
C ALA A 300 -7.20 5.99 15.16
N ASP A 301 -8.28 5.83 14.41
CA ASP A 301 -8.51 4.70 13.50
C ASP A 301 -8.15 5.04 12.03
N GLY A 302 -7.57 6.21 11.80
CA GLY A 302 -7.25 6.71 10.47
C GLY A 302 -8.45 7.28 9.71
N GLY A 303 -9.60 7.45 10.37
CA GLY A 303 -10.76 8.14 9.81
C GLY A 303 -10.52 9.63 9.68
N LEU A 304 -11.31 10.27 8.83
CA LEU A 304 -11.27 11.72 8.63
C LEU A 304 -12.39 12.40 9.43
N GLN A 305 -12.02 13.33 10.29
CA GLN A 305 -12.92 14.08 11.14
C GLN A 305 -12.68 15.59 11.04
N GLU A 306 -13.61 16.39 11.56
CA GLU A 306 -13.52 17.86 11.57
C GLU A 306 -13.23 18.46 10.19
N CYS A 307 -13.70 17.79 9.14
CA CYS A 307 -13.45 18.21 7.78
C CYS A 307 -14.10 19.56 7.46
N LYS A 308 -13.35 20.41 6.78
CA LYS A 308 -13.79 21.70 6.25
C LYS A 308 -13.54 21.75 4.76
N VAL A 309 -14.38 22.50 4.05
CA VAL A 309 -14.18 22.77 2.63
C VAL A 309 -13.18 23.92 2.52
N ASP A 310 -11.97 23.61 2.05
CA ASP A 310 -10.95 24.63 1.79
C ASP A 310 -11.17 25.29 0.42
N ARG A 311 -11.68 24.52 -0.55
CA ARG A 311 -11.95 25.01 -1.91
C ARG A 311 -13.02 24.18 -2.59
N GLU A 312 -13.89 24.85 -3.36
CA GLU A 312 -14.93 24.24 -4.19
C GLU A 312 -14.94 24.90 -5.58
N GLU A 313 -14.88 24.10 -6.63
CA GLU A 313 -14.92 24.54 -8.03
C GLU A 313 -15.86 23.66 -8.85
N PRO A 314 -16.85 24.22 -9.52
CA PRO A 314 -17.33 25.60 -9.38
C PRO A 314 -17.99 25.85 -8.03
N GLY A 315 -17.86 27.08 -7.51
CA GLY A 315 -18.42 27.46 -6.23
C GLY A 315 -19.94 27.65 -6.28
N GLY A 316 -20.57 27.57 -5.10
CA GLY A 316 -22.00 27.92 -4.95
C GLY A 316 -22.98 26.79 -5.29
N HIS A 317 -22.54 25.59 -5.53
CA HIS A 317 -23.38 24.44 -5.93
C HIS A 317 -23.49 23.32 -4.90
N ALA A 318 -23.03 23.55 -3.68
CA ALA A 318 -23.06 22.59 -2.57
C ALA A 318 -22.23 21.27 -2.81
N PHE A 319 -21.28 21.29 -3.73
CA PHE A 319 -20.37 20.16 -3.96
C PHE A 319 -19.47 19.89 -2.74
N GLY A 320 -19.12 20.95 -2.02
CA GLY A 320 -18.43 20.83 -0.75
C GLY A 320 -19.20 19.98 0.26
N ARG A 321 -20.53 20.11 0.31
CA ARG A 321 -21.38 19.28 1.18
C ARG A 321 -21.39 17.82 0.71
N ALA A 322 -21.47 17.58 -0.59
CA ALA A 322 -21.35 16.24 -1.16
C ALA A 322 -20.00 15.59 -0.82
N ALA A 323 -18.91 16.35 -0.95
CA ALA A 323 -17.58 15.90 -0.58
C ALA A 323 -17.48 15.59 0.92
N LEU A 324 -18.02 16.43 1.79
CA LEU A 324 -18.05 16.21 3.24
C LEU A 324 -18.81 14.93 3.62
N SER A 325 -19.89 14.58 2.90
CA SER A 325 -20.64 13.35 3.16
C SER A 325 -19.83 12.08 2.83
N LEU A 326 -18.83 12.18 1.95
CA LEU A 326 -17.90 11.09 1.63
C LEU A 326 -16.73 10.97 2.61
N ALA A 327 -16.36 12.05 3.31
CA ALA A 327 -15.19 12.07 4.18
C ALA A 327 -15.14 10.89 5.18
N PRO A 328 -16.25 10.46 5.83
CA PRO A 328 -16.23 9.31 6.75
C PRO A 328 -15.92 7.96 6.12
N LYS A 329 -15.95 7.87 4.78
CA LYS A 329 -15.64 6.65 4.02
C LYS A 329 -14.15 6.49 3.74
N PHE A 330 -13.39 7.54 3.91
CA PHE A 330 -11.94 7.52 3.73
C PHE A 330 -11.27 7.10 5.02
N ARG A 331 -10.23 6.26 4.88
CA ARG A 331 -9.32 5.96 5.98
C ARG A 331 -7.89 6.01 5.49
N VAL A 332 -7.02 6.59 6.29
CA VAL A 332 -5.58 6.62 6.04
C VAL A 332 -4.88 5.59 6.92
N ARG A 333 -3.68 5.15 6.52
CA ARG A 333 -2.81 4.41 7.43
C ARG A 333 -2.37 5.35 8.55
N ILE A 334 -2.48 4.90 9.78
CA ILE A 334 -2.21 5.72 10.98
C ILE A 334 -0.72 5.98 11.26
N TRP A 335 0.17 5.32 10.51
CA TRP A 335 1.61 5.54 10.53
C TRP A 335 2.15 5.55 9.11
N SER A 336 3.00 6.53 8.81
CA SER A 336 3.52 6.69 7.44
C SER A 336 4.74 5.80 7.16
N ASP A 337 5.01 5.54 5.89
CA ASP A 337 6.20 4.78 5.47
C ASP A 337 7.50 5.52 5.81
N GLU A 338 7.45 6.85 5.96
CA GLU A 338 8.58 7.69 6.36
C GLU A 338 8.85 7.65 7.87
N GLY A 339 7.98 7.02 8.64
CA GLY A 339 8.10 6.95 10.10
C GLY A 339 7.51 8.16 10.83
N LEU A 340 6.57 8.86 10.23
CA LEU A 340 5.89 10.02 10.81
C LEU A 340 4.47 9.65 11.28
N PRO A 341 4.00 10.25 12.39
CA PRO A 341 2.65 10.03 12.90
C PRO A 341 1.61 10.61 11.94
N MET A 342 0.48 9.92 11.82
CA MET A 342 -0.67 10.41 11.06
C MET A 342 -1.81 10.82 11.98
N ILE A 343 -1.99 10.13 13.11
CA ILE A 343 -3.05 10.43 14.11
C ILE A 343 -2.86 11.83 14.70
N GLY A 344 -3.92 12.64 14.66
CA GLY A 344 -3.88 14.05 15.08
C GLY A 344 -3.25 14.99 14.05
N GLY A 345 -2.87 14.45 12.89
CA GLY A 345 -2.39 15.23 11.77
C GLY A 345 -3.51 15.76 10.89
N VAL A 346 -3.17 16.65 9.97
CA VAL A 346 -4.09 17.22 8.98
C VAL A 346 -3.79 16.64 7.61
N VAL A 347 -4.85 16.23 6.92
CA VAL A 347 -4.79 15.79 5.53
C VAL A 347 -5.64 16.69 4.65
N HIS A 348 -5.07 17.08 3.50
CA HIS A 348 -5.82 17.74 2.44
C HIS A 348 -6.29 16.70 1.42
N LEU A 349 -7.62 16.51 1.34
CA LEU A 349 -8.24 15.52 0.48
C LEU A 349 -8.77 16.19 -0.79
N PRO A 350 -8.07 16.06 -1.93
CA PRO A 350 -8.59 16.53 -3.20
C PRO A 350 -9.59 15.51 -3.77
N ILE A 351 -10.81 15.94 -3.95
CA ILE A 351 -11.88 15.16 -4.59
C ILE A 351 -12.11 15.76 -5.96
N ARG A 352 -12.09 14.92 -6.98
CA ARG A 352 -12.40 15.26 -8.34
C ARG A 352 -13.46 14.31 -8.87
N TYR A 353 -14.57 14.87 -9.36
CA TYR A 353 -15.64 14.11 -9.96
C TYR A 353 -15.95 14.67 -11.37
N LYS A 354 -15.99 13.75 -12.36
CA LYS A 354 -16.37 14.07 -13.73
C LYS A 354 -17.73 13.47 -14.00
N TYR A 355 -18.65 14.30 -14.48
CA TYR A 355 -19.92 13.82 -14.99
C TYR A 355 -19.66 13.18 -16.37
N ARG A 356 -20.17 11.98 -16.56
CA ARG A 356 -20.17 11.38 -17.90
C ARG A 356 -21.30 12.04 -18.68
N ASP A 357 -21.01 12.47 -19.91
CA ASP A 357 -22.07 12.79 -20.86
C ASP A 357 -23.02 11.60 -20.93
N PRO A 358 -24.36 11.82 -20.89
CA PRO A 358 -25.27 10.74 -21.20
C PRO A 358 -24.88 10.21 -22.58
N ALA A 359 -24.67 8.89 -22.68
CA ALA A 359 -24.38 8.26 -23.97
C ALA A 359 -25.42 8.77 -24.98
N PRO A 360 -25.02 9.20 -26.19
CA PRO A 360 -25.96 9.71 -27.16
C PRO A 360 -27.07 8.69 -27.29
N SER A 361 -28.30 9.12 -26.97
CA SER A 361 -29.51 8.32 -27.12
C SER A 361 -29.49 7.78 -28.54
N ALA A 362 -29.37 6.45 -28.67
CA ALA A 362 -29.49 5.82 -29.98
C ALA A 362 -30.81 6.33 -30.60
N ALA A 363 -30.66 7.21 -31.58
CA ALA A 363 -31.81 7.66 -32.34
C ALA A 363 -32.54 6.43 -32.85
N LYS A 364 -33.76 6.23 -32.41
CA LYS A 364 -34.62 5.16 -32.84
C LYS A 364 -34.96 5.43 -34.33
N PRO A 365 -34.79 4.46 -35.23
CA PRO A 365 -35.07 4.61 -36.64
C PRO A 365 -36.53 4.88 -36.92
#